data_9e8954f244132448744f89d4a41829bc
#
_entry.id   9e8954f244132448744f89d4a41829bc
#
_cell.length_a   1.000
_cell.length_b   1.000
_cell.length_c   1.000
_cell.angle_alpha   90.00
_cell.angle_beta   90.00
_cell.angle_gamma   90.00
#
_symmetry.space_group_name_H-M   'P 1'
#
loop_
_entity.id
_entity.type
_entity.pdbx_description
1 polymer ?
#
loop_
_entity_poly.entity_id
_entity_poly.type
_entity_poly.pdbx_seq_one_letter_code
_entity_poly.pdbx_strand_id
1 'polypeptide(L)'
;MINVMKVNGHAATVAFDPEIEMFRGSFVGLTGGADFYARTVEELHREGAESLRFYLEICEKRGIEPYKAYSGKVSTRLTPERHQALEQIAAAHGESINQLLNEGGDLVIERYA
;
A
#
# COMPACT_ATOMS: atom_id res chain seq x y z
N MET A 1 1.45 -2.29 13.99
CA MET A 1 1.39 -3.59 13.29
C MET A 1 0.47 -3.46 12.08
N ILE A 2 0.90 -3.99 10.96
CA ILE A 2 0.12 -3.95 9.73
C ILE A 2 -0.42 -5.34 9.44
N ASN A 3 -1.73 -5.44 9.27
CA ASN A 3 -2.38 -6.68 8.91
C ASN A 3 -2.40 -6.80 7.38
N VAL A 4 -1.41 -7.49 6.86
CA VAL A 4 -1.25 -7.70 5.42
C VAL A 4 -1.14 -9.19 5.16
N MET A 5 -1.84 -9.65 4.14
CA MET A 5 -1.71 -11.02 3.64
C MET A 5 -1.34 -11.00 2.16
N LYS A 6 -0.80 -12.10 1.69
CA LYS A 6 -0.52 -12.30 0.26
C LYS A 6 -1.53 -13.26 -0.31
N VAL A 7 -2.19 -12.88 -1.40
CA VAL A 7 -3.11 -13.73 -2.14
C VAL A 7 -2.56 -13.85 -3.56
N ASN A 8 -2.09 -15.04 -3.93
CA ASN A 8 -1.45 -15.29 -5.22
C ASN A 8 -0.35 -14.26 -5.53
N GLY A 9 0.45 -13.92 -4.51
CA GLY A 9 1.55 -12.96 -4.64
C GLY A 9 1.15 -11.50 -4.54
N HIS A 10 -0.14 -11.19 -4.43
CA HIS A 10 -0.63 -9.81 -4.32
C HIS A 10 -0.97 -9.45 -2.88
N ALA A 11 -0.49 -8.29 -2.43
CA ALA A 11 -0.73 -7.83 -1.07
C ALA A 11 -2.16 -7.32 -0.89
N ALA A 12 -2.76 -7.69 0.23
CA ALA A 12 -4.05 -7.20 0.66
C ALA A 12 -3.98 -6.83 2.14
N THR A 13 -4.65 -5.75 2.51
CA THR A 13 -4.82 -5.40 3.92
C THR A 13 -6.03 -6.13 4.46
N VAL A 14 -5.99 -6.49 5.75
CA VAL A 14 -7.08 -7.21 6.41
C VAL A 14 -7.47 -6.47 7.67
N ALA A 15 -8.77 -6.25 7.85
CA ALA A 15 -9.32 -5.63 9.05
C ALA A 15 -10.58 -6.37 9.49
N PHE A 16 -10.78 -6.47 10.80
CA PHE A 16 -12.02 -7.01 11.33
C PHE A 16 -13.10 -5.92 11.33
N ASP A 17 -14.26 -6.25 10.78
CA ASP A 17 -15.43 -5.38 10.77
C ASP A 17 -16.43 -5.88 11.82
N PRO A 18 -16.58 -5.20 12.97
CA PRO A 18 -17.44 -5.64 14.04
C PRO A 18 -18.94 -5.56 13.70
N GLU A 19 -19.33 -4.74 12.73
CA GLU A 19 -20.74 -4.62 12.35
C GLU A 19 -21.27 -5.88 11.66
N ILE A 20 -20.44 -6.49 10.83
CA ILE A 20 -20.79 -7.70 10.10
C ILE A 20 -20.12 -8.95 10.68
N GLU A 21 -19.26 -8.78 11.69
CA GLU A 21 -18.50 -9.84 12.34
C GLU A 21 -17.71 -10.70 11.33
N MET A 22 -17.07 -10.02 10.38
CA MET A 22 -16.24 -10.64 9.36
C MET A 22 -14.96 -9.87 9.19
N PHE A 23 -13.94 -10.52 8.66
CA PHE A 23 -12.75 -9.86 8.17
C PHE A 23 -13.03 -9.30 6.79
N ARG A 24 -12.52 -8.11 6.54
CA ARG A 24 -12.54 -7.48 5.22
C ARG A 24 -11.11 -7.41 4.69
N GLY A 25 -10.90 -7.97 3.50
CA GLY A 25 -9.64 -7.85 2.77
C GLY A 25 -9.78 -6.83 1.65
N SER A 26 -8.72 -6.04 1.43
CA SER A 26 -8.68 -5.05 0.36
C SER A 26 -7.34 -5.11 -0.33
N PHE A 27 -7.32 -5.36 -1.63
CA PHE A 27 -6.07 -5.41 -2.38
C PHE A 27 -5.41 -4.04 -2.50
N VAL A 28 -4.09 -4.03 -2.43
CA VAL A 28 -3.26 -2.84 -2.58
C VAL A 28 -2.67 -2.82 -3.99
N GLY A 29 -2.66 -1.66 -4.62
CA GLY A 29 -2.00 -1.48 -5.92
C GLY A 29 -2.84 -1.79 -7.13
N LEU A 30 -4.16 -1.97 -6.98
CA LEU A 30 -5.07 -2.11 -8.09
C LEU A 30 -5.59 -0.73 -8.52
N THR A 31 -5.96 -0.60 -9.79
CA THR A 31 -6.54 0.63 -10.33
C THR A 31 -7.96 0.86 -9.86
N GLY A 32 -8.66 -0.21 -9.44
CA GLY A 32 -9.99 -0.15 -8.86
C GLY A 32 -10.04 -0.94 -7.57
N GLY A 33 -11.24 -1.12 -7.02
CA GLY A 33 -11.46 -1.87 -5.79
C GLY A 33 -11.76 -3.35 -6.05
N ALA A 34 -11.15 -4.20 -5.26
CA ALA A 34 -11.47 -5.63 -5.22
C ALA A 34 -11.39 -6.05 -3.76
N ASP A 35 -12.51 -5.93 -3.06
CA ASP A 35 -12.61 -6.30 -1.66
C ASP A 35 -13.17 -7.71 -1.53
N PHE A 36 -12.88 -8.34 -0.41
CA PHE A 36 -13.39 -9.67 -0.10
C PHE A 36 -13.64 -9.80 1.40
N TYR A 37 -14.54 -10.69 1.77
CA TYR A 37 -14.98 -10.86 3.15
C TYR A 37 -14.95 -12.34 3.51
N ALA A 38 -14.55 -12.63 4.74
CA ALA A 38 -14.52 -14.01 5.23
C ALA A 38 -14.46 -14.03 6.76
N ARG A 39 -14.76 -15.19 7.34
CA ARG A 39 -14.73 -15.39 8.79
C ARG A 39 -13.51 -16.14 9.26
N THR A 40 -12.74 -16.72 8.37
CA THR A 40 -11.54 -17.48 8.69
C THR A 40 -10.40 -17.09 7.76
N VAL A 41 -9.17 -17.36 8.17
CA VAL A 41 -7.98 -17.09 7.33
C VAL A 41 -8.03 -17.92 6.05
N GLU A 42 -8.44 -19.18 6.13
CA GLU A 42 -8.57 -20.05 4.96
C GLU A 42 -9.57 -19.48 3.95
N GLU A 43 -10.73 -19.02 4.43
CA GLU A 43 -11.73 -18.38 3.58
C GLU A 43 -11.22 -17.08 2.99
N LEU A 44 -10.41 -16.31 3.74
CA LEU A 44 -9.82 -15.08 3.22
C LEU A 44 -8.95 -15.36 2.00
N HIS A 45 -8.12 -16.39 2.04
CA HIS A 45 -7.31 -16.78 0.89
C HIS A 45 -8.17 -17.18 -0.30
N ARG A 46 -9.21 -17.97 -0.08
CA ARG A 46 -10.11 -18.43 -1.14
C ARG A 46 -10.92 -17.28 -1.73
N GLU A 47 -11.56 -16.49 -0.89
CA GLU A 47 -12.37 -15.36 -1.35
C GLU A 47 -11.51 -14.26 -1.99
N GLY A 48 -10.31 -14.03 -1.47
CA GLY A 48 -9.36 -13.10 -2.05
C GLY A 48 -8.92 -13.53 -3.45
N ALA A 49 -8.60 -14.80 -3.63
CA ALA A 49 -8.21 -15.34 -4.93
C ALA A 49 -9.36 -15.19 -5.95
N GLU A 50 -10.58 -15.47 -5.52
CA GLU A 50 -11.76 -15.35 -6.38
C GLU A 50 -12.06 -13.90 -6.74
N SER A 51 -11.97 -12.99 -5.79
CA SER A 51 -12.17 -11.57 -6.01
C SER A 51 -11.14 -11.00 -6.99
N LEU A 52 -9.88 -11.38 -6.83
CA LEU A 52 -8.81 -10.93 -7.71
C LEU A 52 -9.01 -11.47 -9.13
N ARG A 53 -9.32 -12.76 -9.26
CA ARG A 53 -9.60 -13.39 -10.56
C ARG A 53 -10.72 -12.67 -11.30
N PHE A 54 -11.82 -12.39 -10.61
CA PHE A 54 -12.97 -11.69 -11.17
C PHE A 54 -12.60 -10.27 -11.63
N TYR A 55 -11.83 -9.55 -10.80
CA TYR A 55 -11.36 -8.20 -11.13
C TYR A 55 -10.50 -8.20 -12.39
N LEU A 56 -9.56 -9.12 -12.47
CA LEU A 56 -8.67 -9.24 -13.63
C LEU A 56 -9.44 -9.57 -14.92
N GLU A 57 -10.45 -10.43 -14.84
CA GLU A 57 -11.32 -10.73 -15.98
C GLU A 57 -12.07 -9.50 -16.47
N ILE A 58 -12.62 -8.71 -15.56
CA ILE A 58 -13.34 -7.48 -15.90
C ILE A 58 -12.38 -6.49 -16.57
N CYS A 59 -11.17 -6.31 -16.03
CA CYS A 59 -10.18 -5.41 -16.59
C CYS A 59 -9.80 -5.83 -18.03
N GLU A 60 -9.60 -7.12 -18.25
CA GLU A 60 -9.30 -7.64 -19.57
C GLU A 60 -10.41 -7.37 -20.59
N LYS A 61 -11.66 -7.62 -20.19
CA LYS A 61 -12.83 -7.39 -21.05
C LYS A 61 -13.04 -5.91 -21.39
N ARG A 62 -12.70 -5.02 -20.48
CA ARG A 62 -12.91 -3.58 -20.64
C ARG A 62 -11.67 -2.83 -21.14
N GLY A 63 -10.55 -3.51 -21.33
CA GLY A 63 -9.31 -2.88 -21.72
C GLY A 63 -8.73 -1.95 -20.66
N ILE A 64 -8.95 -2.25 -19.38
CA ILE A 64 -8.47 -1.46 -18.26
C ILE A 64 -7.19 -2.09 -17.73
N GLU A 65 -6.17 -1.26 -17.47
CA GLU A 65 -4.95 -1.73 -16.81
C GLU A 65 -5.28 -2.07 -15.34
N PRO A 66 -5.07 -3.31 -14.88
CA PRO A 66 -5.48 -3.71 -13.54
C PRO A 66 -4.58 -3.21 -12.41
N TYR A 67 -3.30 -2.93 -12.70
CA TYR A 67 -2.32 -2.56 -11.68
C TYR A 67 -1.90 -1.12 -11.82
N LYS A 68 -1.73 -0.43 -10.66
CA LYS A 68 -1.22 0.93 -10.64
C LYS A 68 0.24 0.96 -11.09
N ALA A 69 0.58 1.97 -11.90
CA ALA A 69 1.97 2.27 -12.25
C ALA A 69 2.49 3.33 -11.27
N TYR A 70 3.65 3.07 -10.69
CA TYR A 70 4.27 3.97 -9.72
C TYR A 70 5.40 4.75 -10.39
N SER A 71 5.27 6.08 -10.45
CA SER A 71 6.24 6.95 -11.12
C SER A 71 7.49 7.24 -10.26
N GLY A 72 7.41 7.01 -8.97
CA GLY A 72 8.43 7.43 -8.02
C GLY A 72 8.30 8.87 -7.56
N LYS A 73 7.35 9.63 -8.12
CA LYS A 73 7.11 11.01 -7.69
C LYS A 73 6.08 11.06 -6.58
N VAL A 74 6.49 11.59 -5.44
CA VAL A 74 5.63 11.76 -4.28
C VAL A 74 5.80 13.17 -3.75
N SER A 75 4.70 13.85 -3.52
CA SER A 75 4.71 15.17 -2.88
C SER A 75 4.26 15.03 -1.45
N THR A 76 4.94 15.72 -0.55
CA THR A 76 4.58 15.74 0.87
C THR A 76 4.67 17.14 1.41
N ARG A 77 3.87 17.40 2.44
CA ARG A 77 3.88 18.67 3.15
C ARG A 77 4.44 18.42 4.55
N LEU A 78 5.55 19.08 4.86
CA LEU A 78 6.17 19.02 6.19
C LEU A 78 5.69 20.17 7.05
N THR A 79 5.84 20.05 8.38
CA THR A 79 5.68 21.21 9.24
C THR A 79 6.85 22.17 9.01
N PRO A 80 6.68 23.50 9.23
CA PRO A 80 7.79 24.42 9.08
C PRO A 80 9.04 24.05 9.91
N GLU A 81 8.81 23.50 11.10
CA GLU A 81 9.89 23.07 12.01
C GLU A 81 10.68 21.90 11.42
N ARG A 82 9.99 20.92 10.85
CA ARG A 82 10.63 19.77 10.19
C ARG A 82 11.36 20.20 8.92
N HIS A 83 10.76 21.09 8.15
CA HIS A 83 11.38 21.62 6.94
C HIS A 83 12.69 22.33 7.29
N GLN A 84 12.67 23.22 8.28
CA GLN A 84 13.86 23.94 8.73
C GLN A 84 14.94 22.99 9.24
N ALA A 85 14.59 22.01 10.04
CA ALA A 85 15.53 21.04 10.59
C ALA A 85 16.20 20.24 9.47
N LEU A 86 15.43 19.77 8.49
CA LEU A 86 15.98 19.03 7.36
C LEU A 86 16.87 19.88 6.47
N GLU A 87 16.52 21.15 6.26
CA GLU A 87 17.35 22.07 5.48
C GLU A 87 18.70 22.32 6.15
N GLN A 88 18.72 22.47 7.46
CA GLN A 88 19.94 22.64 8.23
C GLN A 88 20.84 21.40 8.16
N ILE A 89 20.25 20.23 8.29
CA ILE A 89 20.99 18.95 8.19
C ILE A 89 21.55 18.78 6.76
N ALA A 90 20.73 19.05 5.75
CA ALA A 90 21.15 18.95 4.36
C ALA A 90 22.34 19.87 4.08
N ALA A 91 22.26 21.10 4.51
CA ALA A 91 23.35 22.08 4.35
C ALA A 91 24.64 21.63 5.06
N ALA A 92 24.50 21.11 6.29
CA ALA A 92 25.65 20.65 7.07
C ALA A 92 26.35 19.43 6.47
N HIS A 93 25.61 18.57 5.77
CA HIS A 93 26.15 17.34 5.19
C HIS A 93 26.38 17.40 3.69
N GLY A 94 26.13 18.55 3.05
CA GLY A 94 26.29 18.68 1.61
C GLY A 94 25.32 17.85 0.80
N GLU A 95 24.12 17.62 1.34
CA GLU A 95 23.06 16.84 0.69
C GLU A 95 21.85 17.71 0.39
N SER A 96 20.94 17.21 -0.43
CA SER A 96 19.64 17.85 -0.68
C SER A 96 18.57 17.33 0.28
N ILE A 97 17.49 18.08 0.45
CA ILE A 97 16.32 17.60 1.20
C ILE A 97 15.76 16.33 0.55
N ASN A 98 15.77 16.27 -0.79
CA ASN A 98 15.34 15.06 -1.50
C ASN A 98 16.15 13.83 -1.10
N GLN A 99 17.47 13.96 -0.99
CA GLN A 99 18.32 12.86 -0.55
C GLN A 99 17.99 12.42 0.87
N LEU A 100 17.76 13.37 1.77
CA LEU A 100 17.38 13.06 3.15
C LEU A 100 16.01 12.38 3.23
N LEU A 101 15.04 12.83 2.44
CA LEU A 101 13.72 12.22 2.40
C LEU A 101 13.76 10.80 1.83
N ASN A 102 14.60 10.55 0.83
CA ASN A 102 14.81 9.19 0.31
C ASN A 102 15.43 8.29 1.37
N GLU A 103 16.43 8.77 2.09
CA GLU A 103 17.03 8.06 3.21
C GLU A 103 15.98 7.74 4.28
N GLY A 104 15.15 8.72 4.62
CA GLY A 104 14.04 8.52 5.55
C GLY A 104 13.04 7.48 5.06
N GLY A 105 12.74 7.49 3.77
CA GLY A 105 11.90 6.48 3.13
C GLY A 105 12.48 5.08 3.27
N ASP A 106 13.77 4.93 3.02
CA ASP A 106 14.47 3.64 3.16
C ASP A 106 14.41 3.13 4.60
N LEU A 107 14.62 4.01 5.57
CA LEU A 107 14.54 3.66 6.99
C LEU A 107 13.13 3.20 7.39
N VAL A 108 12.10 3.86 6.86
CA VAL A 108 10.71 3.48 7.12
C VAL A 108 10.40 2.10 6.51
N ILE A 109 10.82 1.88 5.27
CA ILE A 109 10.62 0.59 4.60
C ILE A 109 11.30 -0.53 5.39
N GLU A 110 12.53 -0.31 5.82
CA GLU A 110 13.29 -1.28 6.63
C GLU A 110 12.57 -1.58 7.96
N ARG A 111 12.04 -0.53 8.61
CA ARG A 111 11.34 -0.67 9.89
C ARG A 111 10.09 -1.56 9.78
N TYR A 112 9.36 -1.47 8.67
CA TYR A 112 8.09 -2.18 8.49
C TYR A 112 8.17 -3.39 7.55
N ALA A 113 9.34 -3.71 7.07
CA ALA A 113 9.55 -4.87 6.20
C ALA A 113 9.34 -6.21 6.91
#